data_201180b636fa9e84f84751ca068135b7
#
_entry.id   201180b636fa9e84f84751ca068135b7
#
_cell.length_a   1.000
_cell.length_b   1.000
_cell.length_c   1.000
_cell.angle_alpha   90.00
_cell.angle_beta   90.00
_cell.angle_gamma   90.00
#
_symmetry.space_group_name_H-M   'P 1'
#
loop_
_entity.id
_entity.type
_entity.pdbx_description
1 polymer ?
#
loop_
_entity_poly.entity_id
_entity_poly.type
_entity_poly.pdbx_seq_one_letter_code
_entity_poly.pdbx_strand_id
1 'polypeptide(L)'
;MKIFAHRGFSGRYPQNTMLAFQKALESGCDGIELDVQLTKDGVPVIIHDEYLDDLTDFKGFVRDYTYEQLKKCNAAGKYNETYGFCSIPTFQEYCEWVKQTELITNVEIKSSVYYYEDIEEKVMDLIERYGLADRIILSSFNHLSAVRCKELHPGLCTGALTENGGIENAGFYCRKFGFDCYHPGLEGLTEQEVENCHQHGVKVNVWTVNGMEDLENIYEWGCDGAITNFPDVCKSWVEAKERNR
;
A
#
# COMPACT_ATOMS: atom_id res chain seq x y z
N MET A 1 -14.40 9.30 -3.96
CA MET A 1 -13.59 8.26 -3.29
C MET A 1 -12.47 7.82 -4.21
N LYS A 2 -11.21 7.71 -3.73
CA LYS A 2 -10.06 7.24 -4.54
C LYS A 2 -9.97 5.72 -4.53
N ILE A 3 -9.50 5.13 -5.63
CA ILE A 3 -9.28 3.68 -5.77
C ILE A 3 -7.78 3.41 -5.83
N PHE A 4 -7.29 2.65 -4.85
CA PHE A 4 -5.91 2.18 -4.78
C PHE A 4 -5.84 0.69 -5.14
N ALA A 5 -4.94 0.36 -6.06
CA ALA A 5 -4.68 -1.02 -6.45
C ALA A 5 -3.78 -1.70 -5.41
N HIS A 6 -4.34 -2.63 -4.62
CA HIS A 6 -3.69 -3.38 -3.55
C HIS A 6 -2.59 -4.27 -4.11
N ARG A 7 -1.33 -3.95 -3.81
CA ARG A 7 -0.13 -4.61 -4.36
C ARG A 7 -0.11 -4.60 -5.90
N GLY A 8 -0.61 -3.49 -6.50
CA GLY A 8 -0.93 -3.41 -7.91
C GLY A 8 -2.25 -4.12 -8.25
N PHE A 9 -2.48 -4.47 -9.51
CA PHE A 9 -3.69 -5.19 -9.93
C PHE A 9 -3.60 -6.69 -9.55
N SER A 10 -3.50 -6.99 -8.26
CA SER A 10 -3.19 -8.31 -7.71
C SER A 10 -4.29 -9.35 -7.89
N GLY A 11 -5.53 -8.94 -8.13
CA GLY A 11 -6.64 -9.86 -8.43
C GLY A 11 -6.46 -10.63 -9.74
N ARG A 12 -5.66 -10.11 -10.69
CA ARG A 12 -5.42 -10.72 -12.00
C ARG A 12 -3.95 -10.92 -12.35
N TYR A 13 -3.03 -10.24 -11.68
CA TYR A 13 -1.60 -10.24 -11.98
C TYR A 13 -0.78 -10.58 -10.73
N PRO A 14 0.47 -11.03 -10.87
CA PRO A 14 1.34 -11.30 -9.71
C PRO A 14 1.52 -10.04 -8.85
N GLN A 15 1.11 -10.14 -7.58
CA GLN A 15 1.17 -9.01 -6.64
C GLN A 15 2.59 -8.47 -6.47
N ASN A 16 2.71 -7.16 -6.18
CA ASN A 16 3.98 -6.50 -5.93
C ASN A 16 5.03 -6.67 -7.04
N THR A 17 4.59 -6.74 -8.29
CA THR A 17 5.47 -6.79 -9.46
C THR A 17 5.26 -5.57 -10.36
N MET A 18 6.28 -5.22 -11.15
CA MET A 18 6.15 -4.13 -12.12
C MET A 18 5.03 -4.38 -13.12
N LEU A 19 4.75 -5.66 -13.47
CA LEU A 19 3.61 -6.03 -14.31
C LEU A 19 2.28 -5.62 -13.66
N ALA A 20 2.06 -5.96 -12.38
CA ALA A 20 0.84 -5.61 -11.66
C ALA A 20 0.67 -4.09 -11.52
N PHE A 21 1.76 -3.35 -11.35
CA PHE A 21 1.74 -1.88 -11.27
C PHE A 21 1.39 -1.23 -12.60
N GLN A 22 1.97 -1.71 -13.71
CA GLN A 22 1.62 -1.24 -15.04
C GLN A 22 0.15 -1.50 -15.38
N LYS A 23 -0.35 -2.69 -15.03
CA LYS A 23 -1.77 -3.05 -15.21
C LYS A 23 -2.71 -2.29 -14.30
N ALA A 24 -2.28 -1.89 -13.12
CA ALA A 24 -3.02 -0.96 -12.26
C ALA A 24 -3.16 0.42 -12.92
N LEU A 25 -2.07 0.98 -13.46
CA LEU A 25 -2.13 2.24 -14.23
C LEU A 25 -3.11 2.14 -15.41
N GLU A 26 -3.04 1.05 -16.18
CA GLU A 26 -3.95 0.81 -17.32
C GLU A 26 -5.42 0.69 -16.91
N SER A 27 -5.71 0.28 -15.66
CA SER A 27 -7.07 0.21 -15.13
C SER A 27 -7.70 1.57 -14.81
N GLY A 28 -6.90 2.64 -14.82
CA GLY A 28 -7.34 4.00 -14.49
C GLY A 28 -7.51 4.25 -12.99
N CYS A 29 -6.95 3.42 -12.11
CA CYS A 29 -6.99 3.65 -10.67
C CYS A 29 -6.28 4.97 -10.28
N ASP A 30 -6.62 5.49 -9.10
CA ASP A 30 -6.06 6.76 -8.60
C ASP A 30 -4.70 6.58 -7.94
N GLY A 31 -4.41 5.35 -7.50
CA GLY A 31 -3.15 5.06 -6.82
C GLY A 31 -2.85 3.57 -6.74
N ILE A 32 -1.67 3.28 -6.24
CA ILE A 32 -1.17 1.93 -5.98
C ILE A 32 -0.80 1.84 -4.50
N GLU A 33 -1.13 0.73 -3.90
CA GLU A 33 -0.60 0.32 -2.61
C GLU A 33 0.45 -0.77 -2.83
N LEU A 34 1.53 -0.75 -2.06
CA LEU A 34 2.65 -1.70 -2.13
C LEU A 34 3.39 -1.83 -0.79
N ASP A 35 4.13 -2.94 -0.65
CA ASP A 35 4.82 -3.32 0.58
C ASP A 35 6.33 -3.26 0.42
N VAL A 36 7.04 -2.58 1.33
CA VAL A 36 8.50 -2.46 1.27
C VAL A 36 9.16 -3.18 2.44
N GLN A 37 10.15 -4.02 2.13
CA GLN A 37 11.05 -4.70 3.06
C GLN A 37 12.51 -4.44 2.67
N LEU A 38 13.47 -4.81 3.54
CA LEU A 38 14.89 -4.76 3.20
C LEU A 38 15.47 -6.16 2.96
N THR A 39 16.33 -6.23 1.95
CA THR A 39 17.24 -7.37 1.74
C THR A 39 18.33 -7.43 2.78
N LYS A 40 19.12 -8.51 2.80
CA LYS A 40 20.30 -8.69 3.65
C LYS A 40 21.33 -7.57 3.50
N ASP A 41 21.52 -7.07 2.31
CA ASP A 41 22.43 -5.98 1.95
C ASP A 41 21.75 -4.59 2.00
N GLY A 42 20.54 -4.51 2.58
CA GLY A 42 19.84 -3.27 2.89
C GLY A 42 19.23 -2.56 1.69
N VAL A 43 18.92 -3.28 0.61
CA VAL A 43 18.21 -2.74 -0.56
C VAL A 43 16.70 -2.79 -0.29
N PRO A 44 15.95 -1.67 -0.42
CA PRO A 44 14.50 -1.69 -0.34
C PRO A 44 13.90 -2.44 -1.54
N VAL A 45 13.16 -3.53 -1.27
CA VAL A 45 12.47 -4.37 -2.26
C VAL A 45 10.97 -4.40 -2.00
N ILE A 46 10.19 -4.67 -3.04
CA ILE A 46 8.72 -4.65 -2.95
C ILE A 46 8.22 -6.08 -2.89
N ILE A 47 7.80 -6.50 -1.71
CA ILE A 47 7.23 -7.83 -1.44
C ILE A 47 6.46 -7.79 -0.12
N HIS A 48 5.31 -8.50 -0.05
CA HIS A 48 4.46 -8.48 1.15
C HIS A 48 4.97 -9.41 2.25
N ASP A 49 5.10 -10.71 1.96
CA ASP A 49 5.41 -11.71 2.98
C ASP A 49 6.89 -11.67 3.35
N GLU A 50 7.19 -11.85 4.63
CA GLU A 50 8.57 -11.99 5.11
C GLU A 50 9.20 -13.30 4.60
N TYR A 51 8.37 -14.33 4.34
CA TYR A 51 8.78 -15.60 3.75
C TYR A 51 8.53 -15.63 2.25
N LEU A 52 9.47 -16.22 1.51
CA LEU A 52 9.40 -16.36 0.05
C LEU A 52 8.56 -17.56 -0.40
N ASP A 53 8.30 -18.52 0.51
CA ASP A 53 7.81 -19.87 0.22
C ASP A 53 6.46 -19.92 -0.51
N ASP A 54 5.55 -19.04 -0.19
CA ASP A 54 4.18 -19.07 -0.72
C ASP A 54 4.02 -18.23 -2.01
N LEU A 55 4.87 -17.23 -2.19
CA LEU A 55 4.74 -16.25 -3.28
C LEU A 55 5.73 -16.47 -4.42
N THR A 56 6.77 -17.28 -4.18
CA THR A 56 7.91 -17.37 -5.10
C THR A 56 8.40 -18.81 -5.26
N ASP A 57 9.42 -19.01 -6.10
CA ASP A 57 10.15 -20.27 -6.25
C ASP A 57 11.34 -20.40 -5.26
N PHE A 58 11.55 -19.41 -4.39
CA PHE A 58 12.57 -19.42 -3.33
C PHE A 58 11.93 -19.79 -1.99
N LYS A 59 12.79 -20.05 -0.97
CA LYS A 59 12.38 -20.41 0.39
C LYS A 59 13.13 -19.59 1.43
N GLY A 60 12.54 -19.46 2.61
CA GLY A 60 13.12 -18.73 3.73
C GLY A 60 12.80 -17.23 3.70
N PHE A 61 13.56 -16.43 4.42
CA PHE A 61 13.24 -15.03 4.65
C PHE A 61 13.85 -14.10 3.60
N VAL A 62 13.10 -13.06 3.21
CA VAL A 62 13.58 -11.96 2.34
C VAL A 62 14.91 -11.39 2.86
N ARG A 63 15.01 -11.11 4.15
CA ARG A 63 16.17 -10.51 4.82
C ARG A 63 17.44 -11.38 4.82
N ASP A 64 17.35 -12.66 4.47
CA ASP A 64 18.50 -13.57 4.42
C ASP A 64 19.22 -13.55 3.07
N TYR A 65 18.59 -12.93 2.05
CA TYR A 65 19.10 -12.84 0.70
C TYR A 65 19.56 -11.43 0.35
N THR A 66 20.68 -11.34 -0.40
CA THR A 66 21.06 -10.09 -1.08
C THR A 66 20.12 -9.81 -2.25
N TYR A 67 20.06 -8.56 -2.70
CA TYR A 67 19.27 -8.23 -3.87
C TYR A 67 19.72 -9.01 -5.13
N GLU A 68 21.02 -9.18 -5.32
CA GLU A 68 21.57 -9.97 -6.43
C GLU A 68 21.11 -11.45 -6.43
N GLN A 69 20.72 -11.97 -5.29
CA GLN A 69 20.09 -13.28 -5.19
C GLN A 69 18.59 -13.20 -5.47
N LEU A 70 17.88 -12.23 -4.82
CA LEU A 70 16.42 -12.08 -4.95
C LEU A 70 15.96 -11.72 -6.36
N LYS A 71 16.75 -10.98 -7.14
CA LYS A 71 16.38 -10.67 -8.53
C LYS A 71 16.25 -11.90 -9.44
N LYS A 72 16.73 -13.06 -9.01
CA LYS A 72 16.59 -14.36 -9.70
C LYS A 72 15.37 -15.15 -9.25
N CYS A 73 14.74 -14.67 -8.19
CA CYS A 73 13.53 -15.25 -7.62
C CYS A 73 12.32 -14.90 -8.49
N ASN A 74 11.49 -15.88 -8.79
CA ASN A 74 10.29 -15.66 -9.56
C ASN A 74 9.10 -15.36 -8.64
N ALA A 75 8.65 -14.12 -8.62
CA ALA A 75 7.49 -13.66 -7.87
C ALA A 75 6.15 -13.84 -8.60
N ALA A 76 6.12 -14.59 -9.71
CA ALA A 76 4.87 -14.86 -10.43
C ALA A 76 3.92 -15.78 -9.63
N GLY A 77 4.41 -16.59 -8.68
CA GLY A 77 3.62 -17.46 -7.84
C GLY A 77 2.67 -18.34 -8.66
N LYS A 78 1.40 -18.33 -8.30
CA LYS A 78 0.34 -19.08 -9.01
C LYS A 78 0.11 -18.65 -10.48
N TYR A 79 0.62 -17.49 -10.86
CA TYR A 79 0.48 -16.93 -12.22
C TYR A 79 1.66 -17.25 -13.14
N ASN A 80 2.63 -18.08 -12.69
CA ASN A 80 3.83 -18.40 -13.46
C ASN A 80 3.55 -18.98 -14.86
N GLU A 81 2.56 -19.86 -14.99
CA GLU A 81 2.19 -20.44 -16.28
C GLU A 81 1.64 -19.42 -17.27
N THR A 82 1.01 -18.35 -16.75
CA THR A 82 0.39 -17.30 -17.56
C THR A 82 1.36 -16.19 -17.94
N TYR A 83 2.18 -15.73 -16.98
CA TYR A 83 3.01 -14.52 -17.15
C TYR A 83 4.51 -14.81 -17.16
N GLY A 84 4.92 -16.07 -16.88
CA GLY A 84 6.33 -16.45 -16.82
C GLY A 84 7.06 -15.80 -15.65
N PHE A 85 8.34 -15.47 -15.88
CA PHE A 85 9.19 -14.90 -14.85
C PHE A 85 8.83 -13.44 -14.54
N CYS A 86 8.54 -13.16 -13.27
CA CYS A 86 8.38 -11.82 -12.74
C CYS A 86 9.36 -11.63 -11.57
N SER A 87 10.32 -10.72 -11.71
CA SER A 87 11.26 -10.42 -10.62
C SER A 87 10.59 -9.67 -9.48
N ILE A 88 11.14 -9.82 -8.26
CA ILE A 88 10.86 -8.92 -7.14
C ILE A 88 11.50 -7.57 -7.49
N PRO A 89 10.72 -6.47 -7.61
CA PRO A 89 11.28 -5.17 -7.96
C PRO A 89 11.90 -4.49 -6.73
N THR A 90 12.90 -3.64 -6.96
CA THR A 90 13.33 -2.69 -5.95
C THR A 90 12.34 -1.52 -5.85
N PHE A 91 12.29 -0.88 -4.68
CA PHE A 91 11.53 0.36 -4.51
C PHE A 91 12.10 1.49 -5.38
N GLN A 92 13.40 1.46 -5.68
CA GLN A 92 14.02 2.39 -6.62
C GLN A 92 13.44 2.23 -8.04
N GLU A 93 13.35 1.00 -8.57
CA GLU A 93 12.77 0.74 -9.91
C GLU A 93 11.33 1.23 -9.99
N TYR A 94 10.55 1.03 -8.92
CA TYR A 94 9.20 1.56 -8.83
C TYR A 94 9.17 3.09 -8.84
N CYS A 95 10.01 3.75 -8.04
CA CYS A 95 10.10 5.22 -8.00
C CYS A 95 10.47 5.81 -9.37
N GLU A 96 11.41 5.18 -10.09
CA GLU A 96 11.82 5.58 -11.44
C GLU A 96 10.66 5.52 -12.45
N TRP A 97 9.81 4.51 -12.31
CA TRP A 97 8.64 4.33 -13.15
C TRP A 97 7.50 5.27 -12.74
N VAL A 98 7.10 5.29 -11.46
CA VAL A 98 5.90 5.99 -11.01
C VAL A 98 6.01 7.51 -11.11
N LYS A 99 7.22 8.07 -11.05
CA LYS A 99 7.43 9.52 -11.24
C LYS A 99 6.94 10.05 -12.59
N GLN A 100 6.80 9.17 -13.58
CA GLN A 100 6.31 9.50 -14.92
C GLN A 100 4.78 9.45 -15.03
N THR A 101 4.09 9.16 -13.95
CA THR A 101 2.63 9.03 -13.85
C THR A 101 2.07 10.06 -12.87
N GLU A 102 0.76 10.16 -12.78
CA GLU A 102 0.05 10.97 -11.77
C GLU A 102 -0.46 10.13 -10.59
N LEU A 103 -0.07 8.85 -10.51
CA LEU A 103 -0.55 7.94 -9.46
C LEU A 103 -0.08 8.39 -8.06
N ILE A 104 -0.97 8.23 -7.09
CA ILE A 104 -0.63 8.30 -5.67
C ILE A 104 -0.09 6.92 -5.26
N THR A 105 0.93 6.87 -4.43
CA THR A 105 1.40 5.59 -3.89
C THR A 105 1.21 5.54 -2.39
N ASN A 106 0.51 4.51 -1.91
CA ASN A 106 0.51 4.12 -0.51
C ASN A 106 1.62 3.09 -0.30
N VAL A 107 2.66 3.45 0.43
CA VAL A 107 3.80 2.59 0.73
C VAL A 107 3.63 2.04 2.14
N GLU A 108 3.38 0.74 2.28
CA GLU A 108 3.46 0.08 3.57
C GLU A 108 4.91 -0.24 3.91
N ILE A 109 5.40 0.28 5.03
CA ILE A 109 6.69 -0.12 5.61
C ILE A 109 6.47 -1.38 6.47
N LYS A 110 7.05 -2.50 6.05
CA LYS A 110 6.96 -3.79 6.71
C LYS A 110 8.00 -3.88 7.84
N SER A 111 7.65 -3.36 9.02
CA SER A 111 8.52 -3.33 10.21
C SER A 111 7.83 -3.87 11.48
N SER A 112 6.65 -4.48 11.33
CA SER A 112 5.87 -5.00 12.46
C SER A 112 6.30 -6.40 12.90
N VAL A 113 6.71 -7.27 11.97
CA VAL A 113 7.19 -8.64 12.26
C VAL A 113 8.70 -8.63 12.52
N TYR A 114 9.45 -7.96 11.63
CA TYR A 114 10.88 -7.72 11.81
C TYR A 114 11.17 -6.25 11.77
N TYR A 115 11.90 -5.74 12.75
CA TYR A 115 12.44 -4.40 12.67
C TYR A 115 13.67 -4.40 11.78
N TYR A 116 13.58 -3.67 10.67
CA TYR A 116 14.70 -3.43 9.77
C TYR A 116 15.36 -2.12 10.15
N GLU A 117 16.64 -2.17 10.50
CA GLU A 117 17.41 -0.96 10.81
C GLU A 117 17.46 -0.02 9.58
N ASP A 118 17.14 1.26 9.79
CA ASP A 118 17.16 2.33 8.78
C ASP A 118 16.18 2.13 7.59
N ILE A 119 15.12 1.31 7.72
CA ILE A 119 14.17 1.14 6.61
C ILE A 119 13.46 2.46 6.28
N GLU A 120 13.08 3.22 7.30
CA GLU A 120 12.40 4.50 7.14
C GLU A 120 13.26 5.50 6.39
N GLU A 121 14.53 5.65 6.77
CA GLU A 121 15.49 6.55 6.12
C GLU A 121 15.75 6.15 4.67
N LYS A 122 15.95 4.86 4.40
CA LYS A 122 16.21 4.36 3.04
C LYS A 122 15.02 4.56 2.10
N VAL A 123 13.81 4.36 2.61
CA VAL A 123 12.58 4.61 1.84
C VAL A 123 12.41 6.11 1.60
N MET A 124 12.63 6.93 2.64
CA MET A 124 12.56 8.39 2.53
C MET A 124 13.58 8.96 1.56
N ASP A 125 14.84 8.51 1.62
CA ASP A 125 15.88 8.93 0.68
C ASP A 125 15.50 8.71 -0.78
N LEU A 126 14.82 7.60 -1.09
CA LEU A 126 14.33 7.34 -2.45
C LEU A 126 13.16 8.26 -2.81
N ILE A 127 12.19 8.44 -1.91
CA ILE A 127 11.05 9.33 -2.14
C ILE A 127 11.52 10.75 -2.44
N GLU A 128 12.46 11.29 -1.65
CA GLU A 128 13.03 12.63 -1.85
C GLU A 128 13.84 12.72 -3.15
N ARG A 129 14.71 11.74 -3.40
CA ARG A 129 15.55 11.67 -4.62
C ARG A 129 14.73 11.73 -5.89
N TYR A 130 13.56 11.09 -5.91
CA TYR A 130 12.68 11.06 -7.09
C TYR A 130 11.59 12.14 -7.08
N GLY A 131 11.54 13.00 -6.04
CA GLY A 131 10.58 14.12 -5.92
C GLY A 131 9.14 13.65 -5.79
N LEU A 132 8.89 12.59 -5.01
CA LEU A 132 7.58 11.94 -4.91
C LEU A 132 6.79 12.30 -3.65
N ALA A 133 7.35 13.09 -2.72
CA ALA A 133 6.78 13.33 -1.39
C ALA A 133 5.31 13.79 -1.41
N ASP A 134 4.92 14.61 -2.37
CA ASP A 134 3.54 15.13 -2.50
C ASP A 134 2.51 14.08 -2.94
N ARG A 135 2.96 12.91 -3.40
CA ARG A 135 2.12 11.83 -3.93
C ARG A 135 2.31 10.50 -3.21
N ILE A 136 3.01 10.52 -2.08
CA ILE A 136 3.21 9.33 -1.24
C ILE A 136 2.36 9.44 0.02
N ILE A 137 1.77 8.32 0.41
CA ILE A 137 1.26 8.06 1.74
C ILE A 137 2.16 6.97 2.31
N LEU A 138 2.84 7.22 3.44
CA LEU A 138 3.54 6.16 4.17
C LEU A 138 2.65 5.58 5.25
N SER A 139 2.48 4.28 5.24
CA SER A 139 1.68 3.57 6.22
C SER A 139 2.44 2.39 6.83
N SER A 140 2.06 1.98 8.01
CA SER A 140 2.61 0.81 8.67
C SER A 140 1.67 0.31 9.79
N PHE A 141 1.68 -1.01 10.03
CA PHE A 141 1.15 -1.60 11.27
C PHE A 141 2.04 -1.28 12.48
N ASN A 142 3.34 -1.06 12.27
CA ASN A 142 4.20 -0.47 13.27
C ASN A 142 4.03 1.06 13.23
N HIS A 143 3.12 1.57 14.02
CA HIS A 143 2.81 3.01 14.03
C HIS A 143 4.02 3.88 14.37
N LEU A 144 5.02 3.35 15.10
CA LEU A 144 6.26 4.09 15.39
C LEU A 144 7.10 4.31 14.12
N SER A 145 7.09 3.37 13.16
CA SER A 145 7.71 3.60 11.85
C SER A 145 7.05 4.76 11.11
N ALA A 146 5.72 4.84 11.10
CA ALA A 146 5.01 5.95 10.46
C ALA A 146 5.26 7.30 11.18
N VAL A 147 5.35 7.30 12.51
CA VAL A 147 5.77 8.49 13.29
C VAL A 147 7.19 8.90 12.92
N ARG A 148 8.13 7.95 12.84
CA ARG A 148 9.53 8.24 12.45
C ARG A 148 9.61 8.86 11.05
N CYS A 149 8.86 8.33 10.08
CA CYS A 149 8.79 8.94 8.75
C CYS A 149 8.28 10.38 8.80
N LYS A 150 7.27 10.66 9.63
CA LYS A 150 6.76 12.02 9.84
C LYS A 150 7.78 12.95 10.51
N GLU A 151 8.61 12.43 11.41
CA GLU A 151 9.71 13.18 12.02
C GLU A 151 10.81 13.50 11.01
N LEU A 152 11.16 12.54 10.12
CA LEU A 152 12.13 12.75 9.05
C LEU A 152 11.64 13.76 8.00
N HIS A 153 10.35 13.73 7.68
CA HIS A 153 9.73 14.66 6.73
C HIS A 153 8.34 15.11 7.22
N PRO A 154 8.24 16.25 7.95
CA PRO A 154 6.98 16.69 8.57
C PRO A 154 5.82 16.96 7.61
N GLY A 155 6.10 17.24 6.33
CA GLY A 155 5.09 17.46 5.29
C GLY A 155 4.53 16.17 4.66
N LEU A 156 5.14 15.01 4.95
CA LEU A 156 4.73 13.75 4.36
C LEU A 156 3.36 13.30 4.89
N CYS A 157 2.51 12.78 4.00
CA CYS A 157 1.26 12.13 4.40
C CYS A 157 1.55 10.77 5.02
N THR A 158 1.04 10.52 6.23
CA THR A 158 1.24 9.26 6.94
C THR A 158 -0.08 8.65 7.36
N GLY A 159 -0.15 7.30 7.39
CA GLY A 159 -1.32 6.52 7.72
C GLY A 159 -1.08 5.44 8.77
N ALA A 160 -2.01 5.29 9.69
CA ALA A 160 -2.02 4.22 10.68
C ALA A 160 -2.79 3.02 10.13
N LEU A 161 -2.10 1.90 9.84
CA LEU A 161 -2.70 0.62 9.45
C LEU A 161 -3.19 -0.13 10.70
N THR A 162 -4.39 -0.71 10.61
CA THR A 162 -4.92 -1.60 11.64
C THR A 162 -5.59 -2.80 11.02
N GLU A 163 -5.50 -3.94 11.71
CA GLU A 163 -6.27 -5.14 11.41
C GLU A 163 -7.77 -4.89 11.59
N ASN A 164 -8.57 -5.91 11.24
CA ASN A 164 -10.01 -5.92 11.47
C ASN A 164 -10.36 -5.59 12.93
N GLY A 165 -11.47 -4.85 13.12
CA GLY A 165 -11.87 -4.33 14.44
C GLY A 165 -11.20 -3.02 14.84
N GLY A 166 -10.15 -2.60 14.12
CA GLY A 166 -9.57 -1.27 14.22
C GLY A 166 -9.10 -0.79 15.59
N ILE A 167 -9.12 0.53 15.77
CA ILE A 167 -8.83 1.22 17.05
C ILE A 167 -10.06 2.05 17.42
N GLU A 168 -10.64 1.82 18.59
CA GLU A 168 -11.72 2.66 19.11
C GLU A 168 -11.26 4.13 19.23
N ASN A 169 -12.10 5.07 18.76
CA ASN A 169 -11.76 6.50 18.68
C ASN A 169 -10.52 6.78 17.81
N ALA A 170 -10.45 6.13 16.64
CA ALA A 170 -9.32 6.20 15.72
C ALA A 170 -8.97 7.63 15.27
N GLY A 171 -9.97 8.51 15.11
CA GLY A 171 -9.74 9.91 14.75
C GLY A 171 -8.91 10.65 15.79
N PHE A 172 -9.24 10.52 17.07
CA PHE A 172 -8.43 11.07 18.16
C PHE A 172 -7.03 10.48 18.20
N TYR A 173 -6.93 9.14 18.05
CA TYR A 173 -5.65 8.44 18.01
C TYR A 173 -4.75 8.99 16.91
N CYS A 174 -5.24 9.00 15.68
CA CYS A 174 -4.48 9.49 14.53
C CYS A 174 -4.05 10.95 14.71
N ARG A 175 -4.98 11.81 15.15
CA ARG A 175 -4.67 13.21 15.42
C ARG A 175 -3.60 13.39 16.50
N LYS A 176 -3.64 12.56 17.56
CA LYS A 176 -2.67 12.60 18.67
C LYS A 176 -1.25 12.28 18.20
N PHE A 177 -1.09 11.34 17.28
CA PHE A 177 0.22 10.91 16.76
C PHE A 177 0.62 11.58 15.45
N GLY A 178 -0.21 12.49 14.91
CA GLY A 178 0.08 13.26 13.71
C GLY A 178 -0.15 12.49 12.40
N PHE A 179 -0.93 11.41 12.42
CA PHE A 179 -1.32 10.71 11.20
C PHE A 179 -2.38 11.48 10.43
N ASP A 180 -2.22 11.53 9.11
CA ASP A 180 -3.15 12.20 8.19
C ASP A 180 -4.26 11.25 7.74
N CYS A 181 -3.98 9.94 7.77
CA CYS A 181 -4.88 8.89 7.32
C CYS A 181 -5.02 7.77 8.35
N TYR A 182 -6.19 7.14 8.36
CA TYR A 182 -6.46 5.89 9.04
C TYR A 182 -6.74 4.82 7.99
N HIS A 183 -6.06 3.67 8.08
CA HIS A 183 -6.17 2.58 7.13
C HIS A 183 -6.67 1.31 7.85
N PRO A 184 -7.97 1.22 8.14
CA PRO A 184 -8.55 0.05 8.81
C PRO A 184 -8.77 -1.11 7.86
N GLY A 185 -8.69 -2.35 8.40
CA GLY A 185 -9.31 -3.50 7.78
C GLY A 185 -10.83 -3.30 7.69
N LEU A 186 -11.43 -3.85 6.65
CA LEU A 186 -12.85 -3.66 6.35
C LEU A 186 -13.78 -4.23 7.43
N GLU A 187 -13.44 -5.41 7.96
CA GLU A 187 -14.29 -6.12 8.91
C GLU A 187 -14.31 -5.40 10.27
N GLY A 188 -15.49 -5.04 10.70
CA GLY A 188 -15.73 -4.33 11.96
C GLY A 188 -15.72 -2.80 11.83
N LEU A 189 -15.36 -2.23 10.66
CA LEU A 189 -15.47 -0.80 10.42
C LEU A 189 -16.94 -0.37 10.39
N THR A 190 -17.26 0.77 10.99
CA THR A 190 -18.59 1.35 11.05
C THR A 190 -18.62 2.78 10.51
N GLU A 191 -19.80 3.23 10.07
CA GLU A 191 -20.00 4.63 9.66
C GLU A 191 -19.60 5.62 10.76
N GLN A 192 -19.88 5.31 12.02
CA GLN A 192 -19.54 6.16 13.17
C GLN A 192 -18.03 6.34 13.35
N GLU A 193 -17.24 5.31 13.05
CA GLU A 193 -15.76 5.41 13.11
C GLU A 193 -15.21 6.25 11.98
N VAL A 194 -15.80 6.14 10.76
CA VAL A 194 -15.47 7.01 9.64
C VAL A 194 -15.78 8.47 9.97
N GLU A 195 -16.98 8.73 10.51
CA GLU A 195 -17.38 10.06 10.95
C GLU A 195 -16.43 10.60 12.05
N ASN A 196 -16.06 9.76 13.04
CA ASN A 196 -15.09 10.12 14.08
C ASN A 196 -13.75 10.54 13.48
N CYS A 197 -13.22 9.81 12.49
CA CYS A 197 -11.98 10.19 11.81
C CYS A 197 -12.11 11.55 11.12
N HIS A 198 -13.20 11.78 10.37
CA HIS A 198 -13.43 13.04 9.68
C HIS A 198 -13.60 14.23 10.62
N GLN A 199 -14.25 14.07 11.76
CA GLN A 199 -14.36 15.10 12.81
C GLN A 199 -13.01 15.54 13.36
N HIS A 200 -11.99 14.66 13.27
CA HIS A 200 -10.61 14.95 13.67
C HIS A 200 -9.71 15.37 12.49
N GLY A 201 -10.26 15.50 11.28
CA GLY A 201 -9.52 15.85 10.06
C GLY A 201 -8.64 14.72 9.52
N VAL A 202 -8.97 13.46 9.83
CA VAL A 202 -8.26 12.25 9.42
C VAL A 202 -9.01 11.59 8.27
N LYS A 203 -8.31 11.26 7.18
CA LYS A 203 -8.87 10.53 6.03
C LYS A 203 -8.95 9.04 6.33
N VAL A 204 -9.91 8.35 5.70
CA VAL A 204 -10.11 6.90 5.89
C VAL A 204 -9.92 6.17 4.55
N ASN A 205 -8.93 5.27 4.48
CA ASN A 205 -8.64 4.41 3.32
C ASN A 205 -8.78 2.94 3.74
N VAL A 206 -9.82 2.28 3.30
CA VAL A 206 -10.23 0.94 3.78
C VAL A 206 -9.59 -0.16 2.95
N TRP A 207 -9.11 -1.23 3.58
CA TRP A 207 -8.53 -2.43 2.95
C TRP A 207 -9.11 -3.73 3.55
N THR A 208 -9.21 -4.85 2.83
CA THR A 208 -9.13 -4.95 1.39
C THR A 208 -10.53 -5.06 0.83
N VAL A 209 -10.96 -4.12 0.02
CA VAL A 209 -12.33 -3.98 -0.48
C VAL A 209 -12.47 -4.68 -1.83
N ASN A 210 -12.95 -5.92 -1.83
CA ASN A 210 -13.10 -6.72 -3.04
C ASN A 210 -14.56 -7.00 -3.42
N GLY A 211 -15.50 -6.78 -2.48
CA GLY A 211 -16.94 -6.97 -2.67
C GLY A 211 -17.62 -5.66 -3.12
N MET A 212 -18.63 -5.78 -4.00
CA MET A 212 -19.37 -4.61 -4.46
C MET A 212 -20.26 -4.00 -3.37
N GLU A 213 -20.83 -4.83 -2.51
CA GLU A 213 -21.64 -4.40 -1.36
C GLU A 213 -20.76 -3.60 -0.37
N ASP A 214 -19.56 -4.11 -0.10
CA ASP A 214 -18.59 -3.43 0.77
C ASP A 214 -18.17 -2.07 0.18
N LEU A 215 -17.90 -2.04 -1.13
CA LEU A 215 -17.54 -0.81 -1.84
C LEU A 215 -18.66 0.22 -1.75
N GLU A 216 -19.93 -0.19 -1.91
CA GLU A 216 -21.09 0.69 -1.79
C GLU A 216 -21.22 1.24 -0.36
N ASN A 217 -21.10 0.38 0.65
CA ASN A 217 -21.17 0.79 2.06
C ASN A 217 -20.13 1.85 2.40
N ILE A 218 -18.84 1.59 2.13
CA ILE A 218 -17.77 2.56 2.46
C ILE A 218 -17.87 3.85 1.63
N TYR A 219 -18.42 3.77 0.42
CA TYR A 219 -18.68 4.97 -0.40
C TYR A 219 -19.81 5.82 0.23
N GLU A 220 -20.89 5.21 0.72
CA GLU A 220 -21.98 5.90 1.40
C GLU A 220 -21.55 6.49 2.74
N TRP A 221 -20.68 5.82 3.50
CA TRP A 221 -20.07 6.35 4.72
C TRP A 221 -19.08 7.48 4.47
N GLY A 222 -18.75 7.76 3.20
CA GLY A 222 -17.87 8.85 2.81
C GLY A 222 -16.38 8.57 2.97
N CYS A 223 -15.95 7.31 2.99
CA CYS A 223 -14.53 6.96 3.02
C CYS A 223 -13.75 7.62 1.87
N ASP A 224 -12.52 8.03 2.14
CA ASP A 224 -11.66 8.75 1.19
C ASP A 224 -11.06 7.84 0.14
N GLY A 225 -10.75 6.59 0.51
CA GLY A 225 -10.15 5.61 -0.37
C GLY A 225 -10.59 4.17 -0.12
N ALA A 226 -10.59 3.37 -1.19
CA ALA A 226 -10.71 1.93 -1.17
C ALA A 226 -9.45 1.29 -1.74
N ILE A 227 -8.83 0.40 -0.98
CA ILE A 227 -7.67 -0.40 -1.39
C ILE A 227 -8.21 -1.77 -1.81
N THR A 228 -8.03 -2.15 -3.08
CA THR A 228 -8.70 -3.30 -3.70
C THR A 228 -7.80 -4.12 -4.63
N ASN A 229 -8.07 -5.42 -4.71
CA ASN A 229 -7.41 -6.30 -5.68
C ASN A 229 -7.97 -6.14 -7.11
N PHE A 230 -9.14 -5.49 -7.26
CA PHE A 230 -9.87 -5.34 -8.53
C PHE A 230 -10.10 -3.86 -8.88
N PRO A 231 -9.03 -3.08 -9.13
CA PRO A 231 -9.13 -1.64 -9.32
C PRO A 231 -9.99 -1.23 -10.52
N ASP A 232 -10.01 -2.01 -11.60
CA ASP A 232 -10.81 -1.77 -12.79
C ASP A 232 -12.31 -1.76 -12.50
N VAL A 233 -12.77 -2.74 -11.72
CA VAL A 233 -14.20 -2.86 -11.35
C VAL A 233 -14.61 -1.75 -10.39
N CYS A 234 -13.82 -1.53 -9.33
CA CYS A 234 -14.11 -0.49 -8.33
C CYS A 234 -14.07 0.92 -8.94
N LYS A 235 -13.08 1.21 -9.80
CA LYS A 235 -12.98 2.52 -10.47
C LYS A 235 -14.16 2.80 -11.38
N SER A 236 -14.53 1.82 -12.22
CA SER A 236 -15.68 1.94 -13.12
C SER A 236 -16.98 2.20 -12.35
N TRP A 237 -17.17 1.54 -11.21
CA TRP A 237 -18.34 1.72 -10.37
C TRP A 237 -18.40 3.12 -9.74
N VAL A 238 -17.28 3.60 -9.15
CA VAL A 238 -17.21 4.93 -8.54
C VAL A 238 -17.50 6.01 -9.59
N GLU A 239 -16.88 5.94 -10.76
CA GLU A 239 -17.14 6.89 -11.85
C GLU A 239 -18.60 6.89 -12.33
N ALA A 240 -19.26 5.73 -12.34
CA ALA A 240 -20.67 5.65 -12.68
C ALA A 240 -21.56 6.32 -11.61
N LYS A 241 -21.25 6.12 -10.33
CA LYS A 241 -21.98 6.77 -9.22
C LYS A 241 -21.79 8.30 -9.24
N GLU A 242 -20.60 8.79 -9.51
CA GLU A 242 -20.28 10.24 -9.56
C GLU A 242 -20.92 10.94 -10.76
N ARG A 243 -21.05 10.28 -11.91
CA ARG A 243 -21.74 10.82 -13.09
C ARG A 243 -23.26 10.95 -12.91
N ASN A 244 -23.85 10.21 -11.98
CA ASN A 244 -25.28 10.20 -11.72
C ASN A 244 -25.70 11.11 -10.55
N ARG A 245 -24.75 11.81 -9.95
CA ARG A 245 -24.97 12.86 -8.93
C ARG A 245 -25.01 14.24 -9.56
#